data_cb67ae8e37ab469a0fbcff6e118394d8
#
_entry.id   cb67ae8e37ab469a0fbcff6e118394d8
#
_cell.length_a   1.000
_cell.length_b   1.000
_cell.length_c   1.000
_cell.angle_alpha   90.00
_cell.angle_beta   90.00
_cell.angle_gamma   90.00
#
_symmetry.space_group_name_H-M   'P 1'
#
loop_
_entity.id
_entity.type
_entity.pdbx_description
1 polymer ?
#
loop_
_entity_poly.entity_id
_entity_poly.type
_entity_poly.pdbx_seq_one_letter_code
_entity_poly.pdbx_strand_id
1 'polypeptide(L)'
;MKQTKARVFGNDPHFTEKIVSIFEPQTEVIRKGKASKPTEFGKMVKIQEAENQIITSYEVYEKKPNDSDLLVKAVEEHCERLGQIPDLVAADAAFHSPSQKAAVQEMGVKHISVPNRSTKNPVIRRIQKTRWFRKGQKWRTGCEGRISVLKRRHGLDRCRYRGQDGMNRWVGFGIIADNLINIGRVLAVHA
;
A
#
# COMPACT_ATOMS: atom_id res chain seq x y z
N MET A 1 14.86 7.81 -28.74
CA MET A 1 14.73 8.84 -29.77
C MET A 1 13.43 9.66 -29.72
N LYS A 2 12.21 9.09 -29.62
CA LYS A 2 10.94 9.86 -29.57
C LYS A 2 10.91 10.89 -28.44
N GLN A 3 11.24 10.50 -27.22
CA GLN A 3 11.28 11.38 -26.04
C GLN A 3 12.27 12.54 -26.20
N THR A 4 13.46 12.29 -26.73
CA THR A 4 14.47 13.32 -26.99
C THR A 4 13.97 14.31 -28.05
N LYS A 5 13.38 13.82 -29.14
CA LYS A 5 12.79 14.68 -30.16
C LYS A 5 11.66 15.56 -29.61
N ALA A 6 10.72 14.97 -28.86
CA ALA A 6 9.63 15.71 -28.25
C ALA A 6 10.13 16.83 -27.32
N ARG A 7 11.13 16.53 -26.47
CA ARG A 7 11.66 17.48 -25.50
C ARG A 7 12.56 18.55 -26.09
N VAL A 8 13.47 18.18 -27.01
CA VAL A 8 14.48 19.08 -27.55
C VAL A 8 13.96 19.91 -28.71
N PHE A 9 13.23 19.27 -29.63
CA PHE A 9 12.72 19.95 -30.84
C PHE A 9 11.26 20.36 -30.74
N GLY A 10 10.45 19.62 -29.98
CA GLY A 10 9.02 19.91 -29.77
C GLY A 10 8.74 20.76 -28.54
N ASN A 11 9.74 21.06 -27.71
CA ASN A 11 9.62 21.75 -26.42
C ASN A 11 8.48 21.19 -25.54
N ASP A 12 8.19 19.87 -25.66
CA ASP A 12 7.15 19.19 -24.90
C ASP A 12 7.74 18.50 -23.64
N PRO A 13 7.64 19.14 -22.45
CA PRO A 13 8.06 18.53 -21.19
C PRO A 13 7.09 17.45 -20.69
N HIS A 14 5.89 17.30 -21.30
CA HIS A 14 4.80 16.42 -20.84
C HIS A 14 4.60 15.17 -21.71
N PHE A 15 5.58 14.85 -22.58
CA PHE A 15 5.53 13.64 -23.40
C PHE A 15 5.12 12.40 -22.59
N THR A 16 4.08 11.68 -23.03
CA THR A 16 3.39 10.65 -22.26
C THR A 16 4.18 9.33 -22.15
N GLU A 17 4.97 8.99 -23.16
CA GLU A 17 5.77 7.76 -23.21
C GLU A 17 7.18 7.95 -22.62
N LYS A 18 7.30 8.69 -21.51
CA LYS A 18 8.62 8.94 -20.90
C LYS A 18 9.23 7.66 -20.32
N ILE A 19 10.41 7.34 -20.79
CA ILE A 19 11.28 6.38 -20.14
C ILE A 19 12.10 7.12 -19.08
N VAL A 20 11.87 6.78 -17.81
CA VAL A 20 12.51 7.44 -16.67
C VAL A 20 13.84 6.77 -16.31
N SER A 21 13.94 5.48 -16.58
CA SER A 21 15.14 4.68 -16.40
C SER A 21 15.41 3.84 -17.63
N ILE A 22 16.66 3.91 -18.15
CA ILE A 22 17.08 3.06 -19.29
C ILE A 22 17.22 1.60 -18.85
N PHE A 23 17.58 1.38 -17.57
CA PHE A 23 17.81 0.03 -17.03
C PHE A 23 16.51 -0.64 -16.60
N GLU A 24 15.50 0.15 -16.19
CA GLU A 24 14.17 -0.30 -15.76
C GLU A 24 13.10 0.58 -16.45
N PRO A 25 12.77 0.31 -17.73
CA PRO A 25 11.83 1.14 -18.50
C PRO A 25 10.44 1.26 -17.89
N GLN A 26 10.01 0.25 -17.11
CA GLN A 26 8.75 0.20 -16.38
C GLN A 26 8.71 1.05 -15.10
N THR A 27 9.79 1.75 -14.76
CA THR A 27 9.82 2.64 -13.60
C THR A 27 8.81 3.77 -13.75
N GLU A 28 7.97 3.97 -12.75
CA GLU A 28 6.95 5.03 -12.71
C GLU A 28 7.44 6.24 -11.92
N VAL A 29 6.88 7.39 -12.27
CA VAL A 29 7.03 8.65 -11.53
C VAL A 29 5.89 8.75 -10.53
N ILE A 30 6.17 8.55 -9.26
CA ILE A 30 5.19 8.63 -8.18
C ILE A 30 5.24 10.03 -7.59
N ARG A 31 4.19 10.83 -7.83
CA ARG A 31 4.06 12.15 -7.21
C ARG A 31 3.50 12.01 -5.81
N LYS A 32 4.21 12.57 -4.84
CA LYS A 32 3.77 12.66 -3.43
C LYS A 32 3.42 14.10 -3.11
N GLY A 33 2.33 14.32 -2.39
CA GLY A 33 1.93 15.66 -1.93
C GLY A 33 2.80 16.25 -0.81
N LYS A 34 4.08 15.84 -0.71
CA LYS A 34 5.03 16.32 0.31
C LYS A 34 5.98 17.32 -0.30
N ALA A 35 6.12 18.51 0.32
CA ALA A 35 6.98 19.58 -0.15
C ALA A 35 8.48 19.18 -0.22
N SER A 36 8.96 18.37 0.73
CA SER A 36 10.38 17.97 0.82
C SER A 36 10.81 16.89 -0.19
N LYS A 37 9.88 16.06 -0.68
CA LYS A 37 10.13 15.03 -1.69
C LYS A 37 8.90 14.87 -2.58
N PRO A 38 8.69 15.76 -3.55
CA PRO A 38 7.48 15.76 -4.37
C PRO A 38 7.39 14.57 -5.33
N THR A 39 8.52 13.94 -5.65
CA THR A 39 8.60 12.87 -6.65
C THR A 39 9.46 11.72 -6.15
N GLU A 40 8.94 10.50 -6.27
CA GLU A 40 9.70 9.26 -6.12
C GLU A 40 9.63 8.46 -7.41
N PHE A 41 10.66 7.64 -7.64
CA PHE A 41 10.75 6.75 -8.79
C PHE A 41 10.67 5.31 -8.30
N GLY A 42 9.94 4.45 -9.00
CA GLY A 42 9.81 3.05 -8.65
C GLY A 42 8.45 2.47 -8.99
N LYS A 43 8.07 1.42 -8.29
CA LYS A 43 6.77 0.75 -8.40
C LYS A 43 5.97 0.93 -7.11
N MET A 44 4.65 1.03 -7.25
CA MET A 44 3.77 0.97 -6.11
C MET A 44 3.64 -0.46 -5.62
N VAL A 45 3.79 -0.64 -4.31
CA VAL A 45 3.59 -1.94 -3.65
C VAL A 45 2.48 -1.76 -2.60
N LYS A 46 1.41 -2.53 -2.76
CA LYS A 46 0.38 -2.70 -1.72
C LYS A 46 0.86 -3.76 -0.75
N ILE A 47 0.70 -3.52 0.55
CA ILE A 47 0.99 -4.49 1.61
C ILE A 47 -0.23 -4.57 2.51
N GLN A 48 -0.65 -5.79 2.85
CA GLN A 48 -1.68 -6.06 3.85
C GLN A 48 -1.03 -6.70 5.07
N GLU A 49 -1.27 -6.13 6.23
CA GLU A 49 -0.74 -6.60 7.50
C GLU A 49 -1.89 -7.04 8.41
N ALA A 50 -1.76 -8.21 9.00
CA ALA A 50 -2.62 -8.73 10.04
C ALA A 50 -2.00 -8.54 11.43
N GLU A 51 -2.56 -9.19 12.45
CA GLU A 51 -2.06 -9.15 13.82
C GLU A 51 -0.60 -9.64 13.90
N ASN A 52 0.07 -9.28 15.00
CA ASN A 52 1.48 -9.62 15.23
C ASN A 52 2.44 -9.14 14.15
N GLN A 53 2.05 -8.12 13.37
CA GLN A 53 2.86 -7.54 12.31
C GLN A 53 3.17 -8.53 11.15
N ILE A 54 2.31 -9.51 10.95
CA ILE A 54 2.43 -10.48 9.87
C ILE A 54 1.85 -9.90 8.58
N ILE A 55 2.65 -9.86 7.53
CA ILE A 55 2.20 -9.45 6.20
C ILE A 55 1.54 -10.64 5.52
N THR A 56 0.24 -10.55 5.28
CA THR A 56 -0.58 -11.63 4.71
C THR A 56 -0.67 -11.57 3.21
N SER A 57 -0.51 -10.38 2.62
CA SER A 57 -0.56 -10.17 1.18
C SER A 57 0.31 -9.00 0.75
N TYR A 58 0.83 -9.09 -0.47
CA TYR A 58 1.45 -7.97 -1.18
C TYR A 58 1.14 -8.03 -2.66
N GLU A 59 1.18 -6.89 -3.31
CA GLU A 59 1.00 -6.76 -4.75
C GLU A 59 1.90 -5.65 -5.29
N VAL A 60 2.70 -5.97 -6.32
CA VAL A 60 3.53 -5.01 -7.03
C VAL A 60 2.79 -4.62 -8.30
N TYR A 61 2.33 -3.39 -8.39
CA TYR A 61 1.54 -2.93 -9.52
C TYR A 61 2.41 -2.57 -10.71
N GLU A 62 2.00 -3.00 -11.91
CA GLU A 62 2.61 -2.54 -13.16
C GLU A 62 2.31 -1.06 -13.40
N LYS A 63 1.07 -0.65 -13.13
CA LYS A 63 0.61 0.74 -13.14
C LYS A 63 -0.08 1.04 -11.83
N LYS A 64 0.17 2.22 -11.28
CA LYS A 64 -0.47 2.66 -10.04
C LYS A 64 -1.99 2.68 -10.20
N PRO A 65 -2.75 1.85 -9.44
CA PRO A 65 -4.20 1.90 -9.41
C PRO A 65 -4.69 3.09 -8.58
N ASN A 66 -5.99 3.38 -8.65
CA ASN A 66 -6.60 4.30 -7.71
C ASN A 66 -6.73 3.63 -6.34
N ASP A 67 -6.22 4.28 -5.31
CA ASP A 67 -6.27 3.74 -3.94
C ASP A 67 -7.72 3.52 -3.48
N SER A 68 -8.68 4.34 -3.95
CA SER A 68 -10.11 4.23 -3.65
C SER A 68 -10.76 2.93 -4.12
N ASP A 69 -10.18 2.22 -5.08
CA ASP A 69 -10.77 1.03 -5.69
C ASP A 69 -10.20 -0.28 -5.11
N LEU A 70 -9.27 -0.16 -4.17
CA LEU A 70 -8.50 -1.31 -3.65
C LEU A 70 -9.08 -1.94 -2.39
N LEU A 71 -10.06 -1.31 -1.73
CA LEU A 71 -10.51 -1.75 -0.41
C LEU A 71 -11.25 -3.10 -0.46
N VAL A 72 -12.19 -3.26 -1.41
CA VAL A 72 -12.95 -4.52 -1.60
C VAL A 72 -12.00 -5.64 -1.96
N LYS A 73 -11.17 -5.44 -2.99
CA LYS A 73 -10.18 -6.43 -3.42
C LYS A 73 -9.26 -6.88 -2.28
N ALA A 74 -8.84 -5.95 -1.42
CA ALA A 74 -8.00 -6.28 -0.27
C ALA A 74 -8.72 -7.19 0.74
N VAL A 75 -10.02 -6.98 0.98
CA VAL A 75 -10.82 -7.83 1.87
C VAL A 75 -11.08 -9.20 1.24
N GLU A 76 -11.40 -9.25 -0.05
CA GLU A 76 -11.55 -10.50 -0.79
C GLU A 76 -10.29 -11.37 -0.70
N GLU A 77 -9.13 -10.80 -1.02
CA GLU A 77 -7.84 -11.49 -0.89
C GLU A 77 -7.56 -12.00 0.54
N HIS A 78 -7.97 -11.23 1.55
CA HIS A 78 -7.85 -11.66 2.94
C HIS A 78 -8.73 -12.88 3.23
N CYS A 79 -10.00 -12.83 2.81
CA CYS A 79 -10.96 -13.93 3.00
C CYS A 79 -10.50 -15.20 2.27
N GLU A 80 -10.03 -15.08 1.03
CA GLU A 80 -9.53 -16.21 0.24
C GLU A 80 -8.30 -16.87 0.87
N ARG A 81 -7.38 -16.08 1.41
CA ARG A 81 -6.13 -16.60 1.99
C ARG A 81 -6.27 -17.17 3.38
N LEU A 82 -7.10 -16.55 4.22
CA LEU A 82 -7.21 -16.87 5.63
C LEU A 82 -8.51 -17.59 6.01
N GLY A 83 -9.45 -17.71 5.07
CA GLY A 83 -10.73 -18.40 5.29
C GLY A 83 -11.65 -17.69 6.28
N GLN A 84 -11.40 -16.42 6.59
CA GLN A 84 -12.18 -15.66 7.58
C GLN A 84 -12.36 -14.21 7.19
N ILE A 85 -13.48 -13.63 7.61
CA ILE A 85 -13.78 -12.22 7.42
C ILE A 85 -13.07 -11.41 8.52
N PRO A 86 -12.34 -10.33 8.20
CA PRO A 86 -11.69 -9.52 9.23
C PRO A 86 -12.71 -8.73 10.04
N ASP A 87 -12.56 -8.69 11.37
CA ASP A 87 -13.42 -7.85 12.22
C ASP A 87 -13.20 -6.36 12.01
N LEU A 88 -11.96 -5.97 11.71
CA LEU A 88 -11.55 -4.59 11.51
C LEU A 88 -10.65 -4.48 10.28
N VAL A 89 -11.00 -3.54 9.39
CA VAL A 89 -10.15 -3.12 8.28
C VAL A 89 -9.74 -1.66 8.48
N ALA A 90 -8.45 -1.38 8.36
CA ALA A 90 -7.91 -0.03 8.47
C ALA A 90 -7.05 0.34 7.26
N ALA A 91 -7.30 1.51 6.68
CA ALA A 91 -6.53 2.01 5.54
C ALA A 91 -6.35 3.53 5.60
N ASP A 92 -5.56 4.09 4.67
CA ASP A 92 -5.37 5.53 4.55
C ASP A 92 -6.63 6.24 4.03
N ALA A 93 -6.66 7.56 4.21
CA ALA A 93 -7.72 8.42 3.67
C ALA A 93 -7.85 8.32 2.13
N ALA A 94 -6.78 8.01 1.41
CA ALA A 94 -6.80 7.78 -0.03
C ALA A 94 -7.70 6.61 -0.46
N PHE A 95 -7.91 5.64 0.43
CA PHE A 95 -8.81 4.50 0.22
C PHE A 95 -10.30 4.85 0.48
N HIS A 96 -10.58 6.09 0.83
CA HIS A 96 -11.95 6.49 1.15
C HIS A 96 -12.83 6.51 -0.10
N SER A 97 -13.75 5.55 -0.17
CA SER A 97 -14.83 5.48 -1.16
C SER A 97 -16.10 5.00 -0.47
N PRO A 98 -17.21 5.75 -0.56
CA PRO A 98 -18.48 5.33 0.05
C PRO A 98 -19.00 4.00 -0.49
N SER A 99 -18.90 3.76 -1.80
CA SER A 99 -19.32 2.51 -2.45
C SER A 99 -18.49 1.31 -1.99
N GLN A 100 -17.16 1.43 -1.99
CA GLN A 100 -16.26 0.40 -1.51
C GLN A 100 -16.50 0.08 -0.03
N LYS A 101 -16.74 1.10 0.79
CA LYS A 101 -17.07 0.92 2.20
C LYS A 101 -18.37 0.16 2.39
N ALA A 102 -19.41 0.48 1.64
CA ALA A 102 -20.69 -0.23 1.68
C ALA A 102 -20.51 -1.70 1.29
N ALA A 103 -19.83 -1.98 0.17
CA ALA A 103 -19.54 -3.33 -0.28
C ALA A 103 -18.78 -4.15 0.78
N VAL A 104 -17.74 -3.57 1.40
CA VAL A 104 -16.99 -4.24 2.48
C VAL A 104 -17.86 -4.50 3.72
N GLN A 105 -18.83 -3.63 4.03
CA GLN A 105 -19.81 -3.88 5.09
C GLN A 105 -20.76 -5.04 4.76
N GLU A 106 -21.20 -5.14 3.50
CA GLU A 106 -22.03 -6.24 3.01
C GLU A 106 -21.29 -7.58 3.06
N MET A 107 -19.97 -7.58 2.89
CA MET A 107 -19.11 -8.77 3.10
C MET A 107 -19.05 -9.22 4.57
N GLY A 108 -19.58 -8.45 5.51
CA GLY A 108 -19.64 -8.79 6.93
C GLY A 108 -18.55 -8.18 7.80
N VAL A 109 -17.72 -7.28 7.29
CA VAL A 109 -16.71 -6.57 8.11
C VAL A 109 -17.38 -5.62 9.09
N LYS A 110 -17.15 -5.83 10.40
CA LYS A 110 -17.83 -5.07 11.47
C LYS A 110 -17.35 -3.62 11.56
N HIS A 111 -16.05 -3.40 11.37
CA HIS A 111 -15.42 -2.10 11.58
C HIS A 111 -14.51 -1.70 10.42
N ILE A 112 -14.78 -0.54 9.81
CA ILE A 112 -13.98 -0.01 8.70
C ILE A 112 -13.40 1.34 9.12
N SER A 113 -12.10 1.37 9.42
CA SER A 113 -11.36 2.54 9.86
C SER A 113 -10.61 3.17 8.69
N VAL A 114 -11.34 3.82 7.78
CA VAL A 114 -10.81 4.62 6.68
C VAL A 114 -11.27 6.06 6.86
N PRO A 115 -10.34 7.03 7.11
CA PRO A 115 -10.74 8.38 7.43
C PRO A 115 -11.29 9.14 6.24
N ASN A 116 -12.36 9.90 6.47
CA ASN A 116 -12.82 10.95 5.57
C ASN A 116 -12.40 12.31 6.15
N ARG A 117 -11.28 12.85 5.66
CA ARG A 117 -10.72 14.11 6.19
C ARG A 117 -11.52 15.34 5.82
N SER A 118 -12.23 15.32 4.69
CA SER A 118 -13.00 16.46 4.17
C SER A 118 -14.44 16.48 4.65
N THR A 119 -14.89 15.48 5.42
CA THR A 119 -16.29 15.38 5.83
C THR A 119 -16.72 16.52 6.75
N LYS A 120 -17.87 17.13 6.45
CA LYS A 120 -18.58 18.06 7.34
C LYS A 120 -19.68 17.35 8.14
N ASN A 121 -20.00 16.09 7.81
CA ASN A 121 -21.07 15.34 8.45
C ASN A 121 -20.72 15.03 9.92
N PRO A 122 -21.56 15.48 10.90
CA PRO A 122 -21.28 15.32 12.32
C PRO A 122 -21.29 13.86 12.75
N VAL A 123 -22.11 13.00 12.11
CA VAL A 123 -22.18 11.57 12.42
C VAL A 123 -20.86 10.89 12.06
N ILE A 124 -20.32 11.14 10.85
CA ILE A 124 -19.03 10.58 10.41
C ILE A 124 -17.91 11.07 11.32
N ARG A 125 -17.90 12.36 11.68
CA ARG A 125 -16.93 12.91 12.62
C ARG A 125 -16.99 12.25 14.00
N ARG A 126 -18.21 11.92 14.50
CA ARG A 126 -18.40 11.21 15.77
C ARG A 126 -17.85 9.78 15.67
N ILE A 127 -18.12 9.07 14.58
CA ILE A 127 -17.61 7.72 14.34
C ILE A 127 -16.07 7.74 14.32
N GLN A 128 -15.44 8.68 13.63
CA GLN A 128 -13.98 8.80 13.56
C GLN A 128 -13.33 9.11 14.93
N LYS A 129 -14.11 9.56 15.91
CA LYS A 129 -13.64 9.79 17.30
C LYS A 129 -13.80 8.56 18.19
N THR A 130 -14.46 7.49 17.76
CA THR A 130 -14.65 6.28 18.55
C THR A 130 -13.33 5.56 18.85
N ARG A 131 -13.32 4.78 19.94
CA ARG A 131 -12.12 4.05 20.38
C ARG A 131 -11.64 3.04 19.31
N TRP A 132 -12.57 2.29 18.73
CA TRP A 132 -12.22 1.30 17.72
C TRP A 132 -11.66 1.93 16.45
N PHE A 133 -12.24 3.06 15.99
CA PHE A 133 -11.74 3.78 14.81
C PHE A 133 -10.31 4.29 15.03
N ARG A 134 -10.06 4.91 16.20
CA ARG A 134 -8.70 5.38 16.56
C ARG A 134 -7.71 4.23 16.71
N LYS A 135 -8.15 3.07 17.27
CA LYS A 135 -7.31 1.85 17.35
C LYS A 135 -6.91 1.40 15.94
N GLY A 136 -7.85 1.33 14.99
CA GLY A 136 -7.57 0.99 13.60
C GLY A 136 -6.58 1.96 12.95
N GLN A 137 -6.75 3.28 13.16
CA GLN A 137 -5.81 4.26 12.60
C GLN A 137 -4.41 4.19 13.25
N LYS A 138 -4.32 3.90 14.53
CA LYS A 138 -3.05 3.66 15.21
C LYS A 138 -2.35 2.44 14.64
N TRP A 139 -3.08 1.35 14.38
CA TRP A 139 -2.54 0.16 13.73
C TRP A 139 -2.03 0.48 12.33
N ARG A 140 -2.85 1.13 11.51
CA ARG A 140 -2.45 1.57 10.17
C ARG A 140 -1.15 2.40 10.19
N THR A 141 -0.98 3.29 11.17
CA THR A 141 0.27 4.04 11.35
C THR A 141 1.45 3.11 11.67
N GLY A 142 1.22 2.02 12.40
CA GLY A 142 2.21 0.95 12.61
C GLY A 142 2.68 0.30 11.31
N CYS A 143 1.77 0.10 10.34
CA CYS A 143 2.13 -0.45 9.02
C CYS A 143 3.10 0.47 8.24
N GLU A 144 3.06 1.79 8.43
CA GLU A 144 4.07 2.70 7.84
C GLU A 144 5.46 2.42 8.43
N GLY A 145 5.53 2.15 9.73
CA GLY A 145 6.74 1.69 10.40
C GLY A 145 7.25 0.38 9.80
N ARG A 146 6.35 -0.56 9.47
CA ARG A 146 6.66 -1.82 8.80
C ARG A 146 7.31 -1.60 7.44
N ILE A 147 6.72 -0.74 6.61
CA ILE A 147 7.31 -0.38 5.30
C ILE A 147 8.72 0.17 5.47
N SER A 148 8.95 0.97 6.50
CA SER A 148 10.29 1.49 6.81
C SER A 148 11.28 0.38 7.23
N VAL A 149 10.83 -0.62 7.99
CA VAL A 149 11.63 -1.79 8.35
C VAL A 149 11.98 -2.60 7.11
N LEU A 150 11.01 -2.93 6.27
CA LEU A 150 11.20 -3.65 5.02
C LEU A 150 12.23 -2.95 4.12
N LYS A 151 12.15 -1.64 4.00
CA LYS A 151 13.12 -0.86 3.22
C LYS A 151 14.53 -0.95 3.81
N ARG A 152 14.69 -0.72 5.12
CA ARG A 152 16.00 -0.61 5.76
C ARG A 152 16.67 -1.95 6.07
N ARG A 153 15.90 -2.95 6.50
CA ARG A 153 16.46 -4.25 6.93
C ARG A 153 16.45 -5.29 5.82
N HIS A 154 15.42 -5.24 4.95
CA HIS A 154 15.21 -6.26 3.91
C HIS A 154 15.47 -5.73 2.50
N GLY A 155 16.03 -4.53 2.37
CA GLY A 155 16.52 -3.97 1.12
C GLY A 155 15.44 -3.61 0.10
N LEU A 156 14.18 -3.35 0.56
CA LEU A 156 13.09 -2.98 -0.33
C LEU A 156 13.15 -1.51 -0.80
N ASP A 157 14.16 -0.76 -0.37
CA ASP A 157 14.47 0.58 -0.88
C ASP A 157 15.03 0.54 -2.31
N ARG A 158 15.71 -0.55 -2.69
CA ARG A 158 16.29 -0.74 -4.02
C ARG A 158 16.18 -2.20 -4.48
N CYS A 159 15.35 -2.45 -5.48
CA CYS A 159 15.29 -3.75 -6.13
C CYS A 159 16.61 -4.05 -6.87
N ARG A 160 17.16 -5.25 -6.67
CA ARG A 160 18.37 -5.72 -7.35
C ARG A 160 18.06 -6.69 -8.50
N TYR A 161 16.81 -7.08 -8.67
CA TYR A 161 16.34 -7.91 -9.77
C TYR A 161 15.72 -7.05 -10.85
N ARG A 162 15.73 -7.53 -12.08
CA ARG A 162 15.19 -6.83 -13.25
C ARG A 162 13.76 -7.26 -13.56
N GLY A 163 12.98 -6.33 -14.09
CA GLY A 163 11.63 -6.56 -14.58
C GLY A 163 10.58 -6.73 -13.47
N GLN A 164 9.33 -6.90 -13.88
CA GLN A 164 8.19 -7.02 -12.96
C GLN A 164 8.30 -8.29 -12.09
N ASP A 165 8.62 -9.44 -12.68
CA ASP A 165 8.80 -10.69 -11.96
C ASP A 165 9.98 -10.63 -10.97
N GLY A 166 11.05 -9.96 -11.37
CA GLY A 166 12.18 -9.70 -10.50
C GLY A 166 11.79 -8.85 -9.30
N MET A 167 11.01 -7.81 -9.52
CA MET A 167 10.49 -6.95 -8.45
C MET A 167 9.54 -7.71 -7.52
N ASN A 168 8.63 -8.52 -8.05
CA ASN A 168 7.74 -9.38 -7.27
C ASN A 168 8.53 -10.32 -6.35
N ARG A 169 9.53 -11.02 -6.89
CA ARG A 169 10.40 -11.91 -6.11
C ARG A 169 11.17 -11.16 -5.03
N TRP A 170 11.74 -10.01 -5.35
CA TRP A 170 12.49 -9.20 -4.42
C TRP A 170 11.65 -8.75 -3.22
N VAL A 171 10.44 -8.25 -3.49
CA VAL A 171 9.49 -7.85 -2.44
C VAL A 171 9.06 -9.07 -1.62
N GLY A 172 8.73 -10.18 -2.27
CA GLY A 172 8.31 -11.41 -1.61
C GLY A 172 9.36 -11.96 -0.66
N PHE A 173 10.63 -12.02 -1.05
CA PHE A 173 11.72 -12.46 -0.16
C PHE A 173 11.89 -11.53 1.04
N GLY A 174 11.79 -10.22 0.87
CA GLY A 174 11.86 -9.28 1.98
C GLY A 174 10.71 -9.48 2.97
N ILE A 175 9.50 -9.75 2.47
CA ILE A 175 8.32 -10.02 3.30
C ILE A 175 8.46 -11.36 4.04
N ILE A 176 8.92 -12.42 3.39
CA ILE A 176 9.16 -13.71 4.03
C ILE A 176 10.15 -13.55 5.16
N ALA A 177 11.27 -12.86 4.93
CA ALA A 177 12.28 -12.63 5.96
C ALA A 177 11.72 -11.85 7.16
N ASP A 178 10.90 -10.81 6.93
CA ASP A 178 10.27 -10.04 8.00
C ASP A 178 9.24 -10.87 8.78
N ASN A 179 8.41 -11.64 8.07
CA ASN A 179 7.42 -12.52 8.69
C ASN A 179 8.07 -13.60 9.56
N LEU A 180 9.16 -14.22 9.11
CA LEU A 180 9.89 -15.22 9.93
C LEU A 180 10.40 -14.62 11.23
N ILE A 181 10.93 -13.39 11.21
CA ILE A 181 11.36 -12.68 12.41
C ILE A 181 10.18 -12.42 13.36
N ASN A 182 9.04 -11.99 12.82
CA ASN A 182 7.86 -11.67 13.63
C ASN A 182 7.21 -12.94 14.21
N ILE A 183 7.15 -14.03 13.45
CA ILE A 183 6.70 -15.35 13.94
C ILE A 183 7.61 -15.82 15.08
N GLY A 184 8.94 -15.76 14.90
CA GLY A 184 9.88 -16.14 15.93
C GLY A 184 9.72 -15.33 17.22
N ARG A 185 9.42 -14.04 17.14
CA ARG A 185 9.12 -13.21 18.31
C ARG A 185 7.86 -13.64 19.04
N VAL A 186 6.79 -13.95 18.29
CA VAL A 186 5.53 -14.43 18.90
C VAL A 186 5.75 -15.74 19.61
N LEU A 187 6.45 -16.69 18.99
CA LEU A 187 6.74 -17.98 19.59
C LEU A 187 7.61 -17.84 20.84
N ALA A 188 8.61 -16.96 20.83
CA ALA A 188 9.47 -16.72 21.99
C ALA A 188 8.75 -16.09 23.20
N VAL A 189 7.61 -15.43 23.01
CA VAL A 189 6.79 -14.89 24.11
C VAL A 189 5.93 -15.96 24.75
N HIS A 190 5.63 -17.04 24.02
CA HIS A 190 4.78 -18.15 24.48
C HIS A 190 5.56 -19.39 24.92
N ALA A 191 6.88 -19.36 24.79
CA ALA A 191 7.80 -20.37 25.31
C ALA A 191 8.30 -20.00 26.71
#